data_560cc591758bf715b72b765aeccaeeea
#
_entry.id   560cc591758bf715b72b765aeccaeeea
#
_cell.length_a   1.000
_cell.length_b   1.000
_cell.length_c   1.000
_cell.angle_alpha   90.00
_cell.angle_beta   90.00
_cell.angle_gamma   90.00
#
_symmetry.space_group_name_H-M   'P 1'
#
loop_
_entity.id
_entity.type
_entity.pdbx_description
1 polymer ?
#
loop_
_entity_poly.entity_id
_entity_poly.type
_entity_poly.pdbx_seq_one_letter_code
_entity_poly.pdbx_strand_id
1 'polypeptide(L)'
;MAAANQANTSHASLSGETGNSASDPLPSWRAGASKQAILGFVGQVTAEGGPDTVPPEDRVAVFDNDGTLWCEKPMPIQLDFILRRLVAMAEHDPALRTRQPWQAAYTKDYGWLNGVITKHYHGDDSEVGVLASGVLTAFAGVTVEEFEIRADQFLRTTRHPTLGRSYLACGYAPMVELLGFLEANGFDNYIASGGGRDFMRPISQQMYGIPRERVIGSSVSLVWKDGTLVHKAEVDVLDDGPEKPVRIWSRVGRRPILAVGNTNGDIPMLQFTEQPDRPSLRMLVLHDDPAREFDYVTGAEQALELAGINGWTVVSIKDDWATVF
;
A
#
# COMPACT_ATOMS: atom_id res chain seq x y z
N MET A 1 -19.56 -17.94 -85.91
CA MET A 1 -19.69 -16.55 -85.50
C MET A 1 -20.24 -16.52 -84.07
N ALA A 2 -19.40 -16.35 -83.07
CA ALA A 2 -19.82 -16.11 -81.69
C ALA A 2 -18.71 -15.31 -81.05
N ALA A 3 -19.06 -14.10 -80.64
CA ALA A 3 -18.15 -13.13 -80.04
C ALA A 3 -17.98 -13.53 -78.53
N ALA A 4 -16.74 -13.59 -78.13
CA ALA A 4 -16.35 -13.79 -76.68
C ALA A 4 -16.42 -12.44 -75.96
N ASN A 5 -17.14 -12.40 -74.86
CA ASN A 5 -17.20 -11.25 -73.95
C ASN A 5 -16.27 -11.51 -72.78
N GLN A 6 -15.21 -10.71 -72.69
CA GLN A 6 -14.29 -10.80 -71.52
C GLN A 6 -14.82 -9.91 -70.42
N ALA A 7 -15.14 -10.52 -69.27
CA ALA A 7 -15.44 -9.82 -68.06
C ALA A 7 -14.15 -9.56 -67.25
N ASN A 8 -13.87 -8.29 -67.05
CA ASN A 8 -12.72 -7.79 -66.27
C ASN A 8 -13.06 -7.79 -64.78
N THR A 9 -12.53 -8.71 -64.02
CA THR A 9 -12.71 -8.76 -62.56
C THR A 9 -11.57 -8.00 -61.87
N SER A 10 -11.89 -6.80 -61.40
CA SER A 10 -11.02 -6.02 -60.54
C SER A 10 -10.93 -6.65 -59.14
N HIS A 11 -9.75 -7.17 -58.79
CA HIS A 11 -9.45 -7.55 -57.42
C HIS A 11 -9.20 -6.29 -56.60
N ALA A 12 -10.17 -5.92 -55.77
CA ALA A 12 -9.94 -4.97 -54.68
C ALA A 12 -9.19 -5.67 -53.54
N SER A 13 -7.91 -5.31 -53.35
CA SER A 13 -7.13 -5.74 -52.20
C SER A 13 -7.64 -4.99 -50.95
N LEU A 14 -8.38 -5.68 -50.12
CA LEU A 14 -8.66 -5.24 -48.74
C LEU A 14 -7.41 -5.50 -47.92
N SER A 15 -6.58 -4.46 -47.77
CA SER A 15 -5.55 -4.41 -46.72
C SER A 15 -6.25 -4.21 -45.38
N GLY A 16 -6.59 -5.32 -44.76
CA GLY A 16 -7.01 -5.31 -43.35
C GLY A 16 -5.81 -4.98 -42.48
N GLU A 17 -5.71 -3.75 -42.06
CA GLU A 17 -4.87 -3.42 -40.88
C GLU A 17 -5.51 -4.09 -39.66
N THR A 18 -5.01 -5.27 -39.29
CA THR A 18 -5.21 -5.83 -37.99
C THR A 18 -4.33 -5.03 -37.01
N GLY A 19 -4.80 -3.86 -36.64
CA GLY A 19 -4.29 -3.13 -35.52
C GLY A 19 -4.52 -4.01 -34.27
N ASN A 20 -3.46 -4.69 -33.83
CA ASN A 20 -3.40 -5.30 -32.53
C ASN A 20 -3.38 -4.15 -31.52
N SER A 21 -4.55 -3.64 -31.13
CA SER A 21 -4.63 -2.68 -30.04
C SER A 21 -4.18 -3.44 -28.78
N ALA A 22 -2.92 -3.24 -28.38
CA ALA A 22 -2.47 -3.71 -27.10
C ALA A 22 -3.49 -3.25 -26.06
N SER A 23 -4.03 -4.20 -25.29
CA SER A 23 -4.99 -3.88 -24.24
C SER A 23 -4.37 -2.88 -23.27
N ASP A 24 -5.13 -1.88 -22.86
CA ASP A 24 -4.67 -0.89 -21.88
C ASP A 24 -4.17 -1.60 -20.62
N PRO A 25 -2.89 -1.45 -20.22
CA PRO A 25 -2.34 -2.17 -19.08
C PRO A 25 -2.84 -1.65 -17.72
N LEU A 26 -3.46 -0.47 -17.70
CA LEU A 26 -3.94 0.21 -16.49
C LEU A 26 -5.39 0.71 -16.68
N PRO A 27 -6.37 -0.19 -16.92
CA PRO A 27 -7.74 0.19 -17.25
C PRO A 27 -8.48 0.91 -16.11
N SER A 28 -8.10 0.71 -14.84
CA SER A 28 -8.64 1.45 -13.70
C SER A 28 -8.08 2.86 -13.54
N TRP A 29 -7.08 3.24 -14.35
CA TRP A 29 -6.55 4.59 -14.40
C TRP A 29 -7.18 5.37 -15.57
N ARG A 30 -7.62 6.60 -15.31
CA ARG A 30 -8.06 7.50 -16.38
C ARG A 30 -6.88 7.95 -17.24
N ALA A 31 -7.14 8.28 -18.49
CA ALA A 31 -6.15 8.93 -19.33
C ALA A 31 -5.82 10.31 -18.74
N GLY A 32 -4.57 10.52 -18.35
CA GLY A 32 -4.12 11.75 -17.68
C GLY A 32 -2.62 11.74 -17.42
N ALA A 33 -2.16 12.78 -16.73
CA ALA A 33 -0.74 12.98 -16.46
C ALA A 33 -0.14 11.86 -15.60
N SER A 34 -0.84 11.39 -14.56
CA SER A 34 -0.38 10.34 -13.66
C SER A 34 -0.19 9.01 -14.38
N LYS A 35 -1.16 8.60 -15.22
CA LYS A 35 -1.04 7.39 -16.05
C LYS A 35 0.11 7.51 -17.05
N GLN A 36 0.25 8.68 -17.69
CA GLN A 36 1.35 8.92 -18.63
C GLN A 36 2.71 8.90 -17.94
N ALA A 37 2.83 9.44 -16.71
CA ALA A 37 4.06 9.39 -15.94
C ALA A 37 4.48 7.94 -15.64
N ILE A 38 3.51 7.07 -15.25
CA ILE A 38 3.77 5.64 -15.01
C ILE A 38 4.25 4.96 -16.31
N LEU A 39 3.47 5.07 -17.39
CA LEU A 39 3.78 4.40 -18.66
C LEU A 39 5.10 4.89 -19.24
N GLY A 40 5.32 6.21 -19.21
CA GLY A 40 6.55 6.84 -19.68
C GLY A 40 7.78 6.39 -18.89
N PHE A 41 7.70 6.41 -17.57
CA PHE A 41 8.79 5.96 -16.69
C PHE A 41 9.12 4.48 -16.92
N VAL A 42 8.13 3.60 -16.91
CA VAL A 42 8.35 2.18 -17.14
C VAL A 42 8.95 1.95 -18.54
N GLY A 43 8.39 2.59 -19.58
CA GLY A 43 8.95 2.50 -20.93
C GLY A 43 10.41 3.00 -21.02
N GLN A 44 10.75 4.09 -20.32
CA GLN A 44 12.10 4.66 -20.26
C GLN A 44 13.11 3.67 -19.64
N VAL A 45 12.78 3.12 -18.45
CA VAL A 45 13.73 2.27 -17.72
C VAL A 45 13.81 0.82 -18.24
N THR A 46 12.85 0.43 -19.10
CA THR A 46 12.83 -0.92 -19.71
C THR A 46 13.29 -0.95 -21.16
N ALA A 47 13.48 0.23 -21.80
CA ALA A 47 13.89 0.32 -23.20
C ALA A 47 15.27 -0.32 -23.43
N GLU A 48 15.34 -1.43 -24.18
CA GLU A 48 16.59 -2.12 -24.45
C GLU A 48 17.59 -1.18 -25.18
N GLY A 49 18.81 -1.08 -24.64
CA GLY A 49 19.87 -0.24 -25.22
C GLY A 49 19.65 1.27 -25.07
N GLY A 50 18.60 1.69 -24.36
CA GLY A 50 18.36 3.09 -24.04
C GLY A 50 19.36 3.62 -23.00
N PRO A 51 19.60 4.95 -22.97
CA PRO A 51 20.55 5.55 -22.03
C PRO A 51 20.09 5.42 -20.55
N ASP A 52 18.80 5.27 -20.34
CA ASP A 52 18.17 5.20 -19.03
C ASP A 52 17.71 3.78 -18.65
N THR A 53 18.12 2.78 -19.42
CA THR A 53 17.78 1.37 -19.14
C THR A 53 18.30 0.95 -17.79
N VAL A 54 17.42 0.41 -16.95
CA VAL A 54 17.75 -0.15 -15.65
C VAL A 54 17.68 -1.67 -15.75
N PRO A 55 18.73 -2.43 -15.33
CA PRO A 55 18.67 -3.87 -15.31
C PRO A 55 17.51 -4.41 -14.44
N PRO A 56 16.86 -5.54 -14.78
CA PRO A 56 15.73 -6.06 -14.03
C PRO A 56 16.01 -6.23 -12.52
N GLU A 57 17.21 -6.68 -12.14
CA GLU A 57 17.62 -6.84 -10.75
C GLU A 57 17.69 -5.52 -9.95
N ASP A 58 17.77 -4.37 -10.63
CA ASP A 58 17.78 -3.04 -10.02
C ASP A 58 16.40 -2.34 -10.10
N ARG A 59 15.39 -2.95 -10.76
CA ARG A 59 14.04 -2.40 -10.86
C ARG A 59 13.25 -2.69 -9.59
N VAL A 60 13.51 -1.92 -8.56
CA VAL A 60 12.83 -2.03 -7.26
C VAL A 60 11.76 -0.94 -7.12
N ALA A 61 10.54 -1.35 -6.77
CA ALA A 61 9.44 -0.46 -6.43
C ALA A 61 8.98 -0.71 -4.99
N VAL A 62 8.75 0.36 -4.25
CA VAL A 62 8.28 0.30 -2.85
C VAL A 62 6.98 1.09 -2.67
N PHE A 63 6.09 0.55 -1.86
CA PHE A 63 4.76 1.09 -1.63
C PHE A 63 4.47 1.15 -0.14
N ASP A 64 3.95 2.26 0.35
CA ASP A 64 3.22 2.21 1.60
C ASP A 64 1.95 1.38 1.43
N ASN A 65 1.27 1.03 2.53
CA ASN A 65 0.10 0.16 2.50
C ASN A 65 -1.19 0.92 2.85
N ASP A 66 -1.28 1.46 4.08
CA ASP A 66 -2.46 2.17 4.56
C ASP A 66 -2.62 3.51 3.80
N GLY A 67 -3.77 3.72 3.13
CA GLY A 67 -3.99 4.89 2.27
C GLY A 67 -3.25 4.88 0.93
N THR A 68 -2.40 3.88 0.66
CA THR A 68 -1.66 3.74 -0.59
C THR A 68 -2.09 2.53 -1.40
N LEU A 69 -2.08 1.33 -0.80
CA LEU A 69 -2.52 0.08 -1.45
C LEU A 69 -3.93 -0.34 -1.06
N TRP A 70 -4.39 0.03 0.12
CA TRP A 70 -5.75 -0.16 0.58
C TRP A 70 -6.26 1.06 1.37
N CYS A 71 -7.57 1.17 1.60
CA CYS A 71 -8.12 2.28 2.36
C CYS A 71 -7.72 2.23 3.84
N GLU A 72 -7.54 3.40 4.46
CA GLU A 72 -7.15 3.53 5.87
C GLU A 72 -8.22 4.20 6.74
N LYS A 73 -9.22 4.85 6.15
CA LYS A 73 -10.27 5.54 6.91
C LYS A 73 -11.50 4.62 7.11
N PRO A 74 -12.25 4.78 8.23
CA PRO A 74 -12.14 5.83 9.26
C PRO A 74 -10.99 5.62 10.24
N MET A 75 -10.29 4.50 10.20
CA MET A 75 -9.08 4.18 10.96
C MET A 75 -8.26 3.12 10.21
N PRO A 76 -6.95 3.03 10.44
CA PRO A 76 -6.13 1.94 9.89
C PRO A 76 -6.75 0.56 10.19
N ILE A 77 -6.76 -0.32 9.20
CA ILE A 77 -7.44 -1.63 9.30
C ILE A 77 -6.86 -2.47 10.45
N GLN A 78 -5.54 -2.43 10.63
CA GLN A 78 -4.90 -3.13 11.74
C GLN A 78 -5.31 -2.57 13.11
N LEU A 79 -5.62 -1.28 13.21
CA LEU A 79 -6.10 -0.71 14.47
C LEU A 79 -7.45 -1.31 14.86
N ASP A 80 -8.40 -1.50 13.94
CA ASP A 80 -9.67 -2.19 14.24
C ASP A 80 -9.42 -3.63 14.73
N PHE A 81 -8.48 -4.35 14.11
CA PHE A 81 -8.08 -5.70 14.56
C PHE A 81 -7.60 -5.69 16.01
N ILE A 82 -6.73 -4.75 16.36
CA ILE A 82 -6.18 -4.60 17.72
C ILE A 82 -7.27 -4.19 18.70
N LEU A 83 -8.11 -3.22 18.36
CA LEU A 83 -9.19 -2.74 19.24
C LEU A 83 -10.18 -3.85 19.58
N ARG A 84 -10.54 -4.69 18.63
CA ARG A 84 -11.39 -5.88 18.88
C ARG A 84 -10.74 -6.84 19.88
N ARG A 85 -9.43 -7.01 19.78
CA ARG A 85 -8.68 -7.84 20.74
C ARG A 85 -8.69 -7.21 22.13
N LEU A 86 -8.49 -5.88 22.23
CA LEU A 86 -8.55 -5.17 23.51
C LEU A 86 -9.95 -5.25 24.15
N VAL A 87 -11.01 -5.16 23.35
CA VAL A 87 -12.40 -5.38 23.82
C VAL A 87 -12.55 -6.77 24.40
N ALA A 88 -12.14 -7.82 23.67
CA ALA A 88 -12.23 -9.19 24.16
C ALA A 88 -11.42 -9.42 25.46
N MET A 89 -10.25 -8.76 25.61
CA MET A 89 -9.49 -8.79 26.85
C MET A 89 -10.26 -8.12 28.00
N ALA A 90 -10.88 -6.96 27.79
CA ALA A 90 -11.66 -6.23 28.79
C ALA A 90 -12.98 -6.95 29.15
N GLU A 91 -13.54 -7.75 28.24
CA GLU A 91 -14.67 -8.63 28.52
C GLU A 91 -14.26 -9.77 29.47
N HIS A 92 -13.09 -10.34 29.24
CA HIS A 92 -12.54 -11.43 30.06
C HIS A 92 -12.02 -10.95 31.42
N ASP A 93 -11.37 -9.76 31.47
CA ASP A 93 -10.87 -9.13 32.69
C ASP A 93 -11.51 -7.76 32.90
N PRO A 94 -12.56 -7.66 33.76
CA PRO A 94 -13.23 -6.39 34.04
C PRO A 94 -12.34 -5.27 34.60
N ALA A 95 -11.19 -5.60 35.22
CA ALA A 95 -10.27 -4.57 35.73
C ALA A 95 -9.65 -3.73 34.58
N LEU A 96 -9.60 -4.26 33.38
CA LEU A 96 -9.11 -3.52 32.21
C LEU A 96 -10.08 -2.45 31.72
N ARG A 97 -11.38 -2.52 32.04
CA ARG A 97 -12.41 -1.58 31.59
C ARG A 97 -12.23 -0.15 32.09
N THR A 98 -11.38 0.05 33.10
CA THR A 98 -11.06 1.37 33.68
C THR A 98 -9.65 1.84 33.35
N ARG A 99 -8.94 1.12 32.48
CA ARG A 99 -7.55 1.40 32.11
C ARG A 99 -7.46 1.67 30.61
N GLN A 100 -6.78 2.75 30.21
CA GLN A 100 -6.46 2.98 28.80
C GLN A 100 -5.36 2.00 28.34
N PRO A 101 -5.41 1.55 27.08
CA PRO A 101 -6.39 1.85 26.03
C PRO A 101 -7.62 0.89 26.02
N TRP A 102 -7.68 -0.11 26.88
CA TRP A 102 -8.79 -1.07 26.97
C TRP A 102 -10.13 -0.38 27.24
N GLN A 103 -10.12 0.67 28.08
CA GLN A 103 -11.31 1.48 28.35
C GLN A 103 -11.86 2.11 27.05
N ALA A 104 -11.01 2.80 26.31
CA ALA A 104 -11.44 3.45 25.06
C ALA A 104 -11.94 2.41 24.03
N ALA A 105 -11.27 1.28 23.90
CA ALA A 105 -11.71 0.19 23.03
C ALA A 105 -13.10 -0.34 23.47
N TYR A 106 -13.26 -0.64 24.77
CA TYR A 106 -14.48 -1.22 25.31
C TYR A 106 -15.69 -0.27 25.24
N THR A 107 -15.49 1.02 25.52
CA THR A 107 -16.54 2.05 25.46
C THR A 107 -16.74 2.64 24.08
N LYS A 108 -15.92 2.24 23.09
CA LYS A 108 -15.88 2.78 21.72
C LYS A 108 -15.60 4.30 21.72
N ASP A 109 -14.72 4.75 22.60
CA ASP A 109 -14.27 6.15 22.64
C ASP A 109 -13.29 6.41 21.48
N TYR A 110 -13.85 6.52 20.27
CA TYR A 110 -13.09 6.86 19.06
C TYR A 110 -12.52 8.29 19.13
N GLY A 111 -13.10 9.16 19.98
CA GLY A 111 -12.56 10.51 20.19
C GLY A 111 -11.18 10.49 20.82
N TRP A 112 -10.99 9.68 21.88
CA TRP A 112 -9.69 9.49 22.50
C TRP A 112 -8.70 8.81 21.51
N LEU A 113 -9.12 7.75 20.83
CA LEU A 113 -8.27 7.00 19.89
C LEU A 113 -7.77 7.88 18.73
N ASN A 114 -8.67 8.63 18.11
CA ASN A 114 -8.32 9.57 17.04
C ASN A 114 -7.46 10.73 17.57
N GLY A 115 -7.72 11.17 18.81
CA GLY A 115 -6.92 12.19 19.47
C GLY A 115 -5.46 11.79 19.63
N VAL A 116 -5.18 10.55 20.04
CA VAL A 116 -3.81 10.02 20.16
C VAL A 116 -3.10 10.01 18.81
N ILE A 117 -3.77 9.53 17.76
CA ILE A 117 -3.21 9.47 16.41
C ILE A 117 -2.96 10.88 15.86
N THR A 118 -3.92 11.79 16.02
CA THR A 118 -3.79 13.18 15.56
C THR A 118 -2.65 13.91 16.28
N LYS A 119 -2.52 13.72 17.60
CA LYS A 119 -1.40 14.28 18.38
C LYS A 119 -0.06 13.79 17.88
N HIS A 120 0.05 12.49 17.59
CA HIS A 120 1.26 11.90 17.03
C HIS A 120 1.68 12.57 15.72
N TYR A 121 0.75 12.77 14.78
CA TYR A 121 1.04 13.49 13.52
C TYR A 121 1.47 14.94 13.72
N HIS A 122 1.12 15.55 14.86
CA HIS A 122 1.58 16.89 15.25
C HIS A 122 2.81 16.89 16.17
N GLY A 123 3.45 15.73 16.36
CA GLY A 123 4.68 15.59 17.15
C GLY A 123 4.46 15.50 18.66
N ASP A 124 3.22 15.29 19.14
CA ASP A 124 2.91 15.04 20.56
C ASP A 124 2.69 13.54 20.81
N ASP A 125 3.71 12.87 21.31
CA ASP A 125 3.72 11.44 21.61
C ASP A 125 3.30 11.10 23.05
N SER A 126 2.78 12.05 23.81
CA SER A 126 2.45 11.90 25.23
C SER A 126 1.52 10.71 25.56
N GLU A 127 0.57 10.41 24.66
CA GLU A 127 -0.40 9.31 24.80
C GLU A 127 -0.08 8.08 23.93
N VAL A 128 0.86 8.21 23.00
CA VAL A 128 1.28 7.13 22.09
C VAL A 128 1.77 5.91 22.87
N GLY A 129 2.57 6.12 23.93
CA GLY A 129 3.05 5.04 24.80
C GLY A 129 1.92 4.24 25.45
N VAL A 130 0.80 4.89 25.81
CA VAL A 130 -0.38 4.24 26.40
C VAL A 130 -1.06 3.35 25.36
N LEU A 131 -1.30 3.87 24.15
CA LEU A 131 -1.89 3.10 23.06
C LEU A 131 -0.96 1.95 22.67
N ALA A 132 0.33 2.20 22.51
CA ALA A 132 1.35 1.20 22.18
C ALA A 132 1.41 0.06 23.20
N SER A 133 1.27 0.35 24.52
CA SER A 133 1.24 -0.68 25.54
C SER A 133 0.09 -1.67 25.36
N GLY A 134 -1.08 -1.19 24.96
CA GLY A 134 -2.22 -2.04 24.61
C GLY A 134 -1.96 -2.86 23.35
N VAL A 135 -1.43 -2.23 22.30
CA VAL A 135 -1.06 -2.91 21.06
C VAL A 135 -0.08 -4.06 21.32
N LEU A 136 0.98 -3.78 22.09
CA LEU A 136 2.01 -4.77 22.42
C LEU A 136 1.48 -5.92 23.28
N THR A 137 0.57 -5.64 24.22
CA THR A 137 0.01 -6.67 25.09
C THR A 137 -1.12 -7.46 24.44
N ALA A 138 -1.77 -6.93 23.40
CA ALA A 138 -2.91 -7.57 22.74
C ALA A 138 -2.58 -8.99 22.23
N PHE A 139 -1.36 -9.21 21.77
CA PHE A 139 -0.91 -10.47 21.19
C PHE A 139 0.33 -11.05 21.86
N ALA A 140 0.77 -10.51 23.00
CA ALA A 140 1.88 -11.09 23.77
C ALA A 140 1.56 -12.53 24.17
N GLY A 141 2.53 -13.43 24.00
CA GLY A 141 2.37 -14.85 24.28
C GLY A 141 1.66 -15.66 23.19
N VAL A 142 1.21 -15.02 22.11
CA VAL A 142 0.61 -15.68 20.93
C VAL A 142 1.72 -16.13 19.98
N THR A 143 1.61 -17.33 19.40
CA THR A 143 2.56 -17.81 18.39
C THR A 143 2.40 -17.04 17.08
N VAL A 144 3.44 -17.04 16.24
CA VAL A 144 3.38 -16.37 14.93
C VAL A 144 2.31 -17.00 14.04
N GLU A 145 2.16 -18.32 14.09
CA GLU A 145 1.16 -19.04 13.29
C GLU A 145 -0.26 -18.70 13.75
N GLU A 146 -0.50 -18.66 15.06
CA GLU A 146 -1.81 -18.30 15.61
C GLU A 146 -2.18 -16.84 15.31
N PHE A 147 -1.21 -15.94 15.36
CA PHE A 147 -1.41 -14.54 14.97
C PHE A 147 -1.79 -14.41 13.50
N GLU A 148 -1.07 -15.08 12.60
CA GLU A 148 -1.36 -15.08 11.16
C GLU A 148 -2.77 -15.60 10.86
N ILE A 149 -3.18 -16.72 11.49
CA ILE A 149 -4.53 -17.27 11.33
C ILE A 149 -5.61 -16.25 11.75
N ARG A 150 -5.40 -15.57 12.89
CA ARG A 150 -6.34 -14.55 13.38
C ARG A 150 -6.40 -13.33 12.46
N ALA A 151 -5.26 -12.87 11.95
CA ALA A 151 -5.17 -11.74 11.02
C ALA A 151 -5.87 -12.09 9.70
N ASP A 152 -5.59 -13.25 9.11
CA ASP A 152 -6.21 -13.72 7.87
C ASP A 152 -7.74 -13.84 8.02
N GLN A 153 -8.20 -14.49 9.09
CA GLN A 153 -9.63 -14.63 9.37
C GLN A 153 -10.31 -13.26 9.52
N PHE A 154 -9.70 -12.33 10.27
CA PHE A 154 -10.23 -10.98 10.44
C PHE A 154 -10.36 -10.26 9.11
N LEU A 155 -9.33 -10.25 8.29
CA LEU A 155 -9.30 -9.55 7.00
C LEU A 155 -10.35 -10.09 6.01
N ARG A 156 -10.60 -11.40 6.04
CA ARG A 156 -11.58 -12.06 5.16
C ARG A 156 -13.02 -11.88 5.60
N THR A 157 -13.27 -11.89 6.91
CA THR A 157 -14.65 -11.99 7.44
C THR A 157 -15.19 -10.68 7.97
N THR A 158 -14.32 -9.77 8.44
CA THR A 158 -14.75 -8.49 8.98
C THR A 158 -15.04 -7.50 7.85
N ARG A 159 -16.17 -6.82 7.98
CA ARG A 159 -16.57 -5.79 7.01
C ARG A 159 -16.08 -4.43 7.46
N HIS A 160 -15.56 -3.68 6.49
CA HIS A 160 -15.26 -2.26 6.64
C HIS A 160 -16.53 -1.50 7.04
N PRO A 161 -16.49 -0.66 8.10
CA PRO A 161 -17.70 -0.07 8.69
C PRO A 161 -18.47 0.86 7.74
N THR A 162 -17.79 1.53 6.83
CA THR A 162 -18.40 2.48 5.88
C THR A 162 -18.62 1.83 4.50
N LEU A 163 -17.60 1.14 3.96
CA LEU A 163 -17.65 0.60 2.60
C LEU A 163 -18.46 -0.71 2.50
N GLY A 164 -18.77 -1.38 3.62
CA GLY A 164 -19.62 -2.57 3.67
C GLY A 164 -19.05 -3.83 3.01
N ARG A 165 -17.80 -3.78 2.52
CA ARG A 165 -17.05 -4.92 1.94
C ARG A 165 -16.09 -5.53 2.97
N SER A 166 -15.58 -6.75 2.76
CA SER A 166 -14.54 -7.30 3.63
C SER A 166 -13.27 -6.45 3.54
N TYR A 167 -12.46 -6.45 4.59
CA TYR A 167 -11.18 -5.72 4.54
C TYR A 167 -10.28 -6.23 3.41
N LEU A 168 -10.28 -7.52 3.11
CA LEU A 168 -9.58 -8.10 1.97
C LEU A 168 -10.01 -7.48 0.62
N ALA A 169 -11.22 -6.94 0.53
CA ALA A 169 -11.74 -6.29 -0.67
C ALA A 169 -11.61 -4.75 -0.65
N CYS A 170 -10.80 -4.21 0.27
CA CYS A 170 -10.54 -2.76 0.39
C CYS A 170 -9.25 -2.30 -0.31
N GLY A 171 -8.61 -3.18 -1.09
CA GLY A 171 -7.47 -2.80 -1.94
C GLY A 171 -7.89 -1.89 -3.07
N TYR A 172 -7.06 -0.90 -3.38
CA TYR A 172 -7.30 0.01 -4.49
C TYR A 172 -6.99 -0.69 -5.83
N ALA A 173 -8.01 -0.89 -6.65
CA ALA A 173 -7.87 -1.58 -7.94
C ALA A 173 -6.80 -0.95 -8.85
N PRO A 174 -6.68 0.41 -8.97
CA PRO A 174 -5.62 1.02 -9.75
C PRO A 174 -4.21 0.68 -9.25
N MET A 175 -4.05 0.56 -7.94
CA MET A 175 -2.75 0.23 -7.36
C MET A 175 -2.41 -1.25 -7.55
N VAL A 176 -3.39 -2.15 -7.44
CA VAL A 176 -3.20 -3.58 -7.77
C VAL A 176 -2.83 -3.77 -9.24
N GLU A 177 -3.46 -3.02 -10.15
CA GLU A 177 -3.09 -3.00 -11.58
C GLU A 177 -1.65 -2.48 -11.79
N LEU A 178 -1.28 -1.40 -11.10
CA LEU A 178 0.08 -0.86 -11.16
C LEU A 178 1.11 -1.89 -10.70
N LEU A 179 0.87 -2.58 -9.59
CA LEU A 179 1.74 -3.65 -9.11
C LEU A 179 1.92 -4.76 -10.15
N GLY A 180 0.83 -5.25 -10.75
CA GLY A 180 0.87 -6.26 -11.81
C GLY A 180 1.58 -5.76 -13.07
N PHE A 181 1.38 -4.51 -13.47
CA PHE A 181 2.06 -3.89 -14.60
C PHE A 181 3.57 -3.78 -14.36
N LEU A 182 3.99 -3.37 -13.18
CA LEU A 182 5.39 -3.30 -12.79
C LEU A 182 6.05 -4.69 -12.78
N GLU A 183 5.40 -5.70 -12.19
CA GLU A 183 5.89 -7.08 -12.17
C GLU A 183 6.07 -7.63 -13.59
N ALA A 184 5.09 -7.39 -14.48
CA ALA A 184 5.16 -7.78 -15.89
C ALA A 184 6.32 -7.11 -16.64
N ASN A 185 6.83 -5.97 -16.13
CA ASN A 185 7.97 -5.23 -16.66
C ASN A 185 9.27 -5.48 -15.86
N GLY A 186 9.32 -6.56 -15.07
CA GLY A 186 10.51 -7.03 -14.37
C GLY A 186 10.87 -6.22 -13.13
N PHE A 187 9.90 -5.56 -12.51
CA PHE A 187 10.10 -4.92 -11.21
C PHE A 187 9.88 -5.89 -10.05
N ASP A 188 10.66 -5.72 -9.01
CA ASP A 188 10.43 -6.30 -7.71
C ASP A 188 9.65 -5.31 -6.83
N ASN A 189 8.37 -5.63 -6.56
CA ASN A 189 7.50 -4.82 -5.72
C ASN A 189 7.64 -5.20 -4.24
N TYR A 190 7.75 -4.19 -3.37
CA TYR A 190 7.83 -4.33 -1.91
C TYR A 190 6.78 -3.45 -1.22
N ILE A 191 6.24 -3.91 -0.11
CA ILE A 191 5.53 -3.06 0.85
C ILE A 191 6.54 -2.53 1.86
N ALA A 192 6.44 -1.22 2.21
CA ALA A 192 7.20 -0.59 3.30
C ALA A 192 6.24 0.30 4.11
N SER A 193 5.74 -0.22 5.24
CA SER A 193 4.59 0.34 5.95
C SER A 193 4.84 0.51 7.46
N GLY A 194 4.28 1.58 8.02
CA GLY A 194 4.14 1.74 9.48
C GLY A 194 3.28 0.66 10.13
N GLY A 195 2.42 -0.01 9.36
CA GLY A 195 1.63 -1.15 9.78
C GLY A 195 2.48 -2.39 10.09
N GLY A 196 1.87 -3.35 10.80
CA GLY A 196 2.53 -4.57 11.21
C GLY A 196 2.84 -5.52 10.06
N ARG A 197 4.10 -5.83 9.85
CA ARG A 197 4.60 -6.77 8.84
C ARG A 197 3.82 -8.10 8.87
N ASP A 198 3.67 -8.68 10.04
CA ASP A 198 3.07 -10.02 10.20
C ASP A 198 1.53 -9.99 10.07
N PHE A 199 0.91 -8.80 10.18
CA PHE A 199 -0.50 -8.58 9.87
C PHE A 199 -0.79 -8.55 8.37
N MET A 200 0.11 -7.98 7.57
CA MET A 200 -0.04 -7.87 6.12
C MET A 200 0.33 -9.15 5.36
N ARG A 201 1.30 -9.92 5.85
CA ARG A 201 1.84 -11.12 5.20
C ARG A 201 0.81 -12.18 4.80
N PRO A 202 -0.23 -12.48 5.60
CA PRO A 202 -1.21 -13.51 5.24
C PRO A 202 -1.95 -13.22 3.93
N ILE A 203 -2.09 -11.94 3.55
CA ILE A 203 -2.90 -11.53 2.40
C ILE A 203 -2.09 -10.90 1.25
N SER A 204 -0.82 -10.57 1.45
CA SER A 204 -0.03 -9.79 0.50
C SER A 204 0.07 -10.44 -0.88
N GLN A 205 0.28 -11.76 -0.93
CA GLN A 205 0.34 -12.50 -2.19
C GLN A 205 -1.01 -12.53 -2.90
N GLN A 206 -2.10 -12.77 -2.16
CA GLN A 206 -3.43 -12.88 -2.76
C GLN A 206 -3.95 -11.52 -3.24
N MET A 207 -3.71 -10.47 -2.44
CA MET A 207 -4.29 -9.15 -2.66
C MET A 207 -3.48 -8.32 -3.67
N TYR A 208 -2.16 -8.44 -3.62
CA TYR A 208 -1.24 -7.56 -4.32
C TYR A 208 -0.27 -8.27 -5.26
N GLY A 209 -0.22 -9.61 -5.27
CA GLY A 209 0.84 -10.35 -5.95
C GLY A 209 2.21 -10.29 -5.25
N ILE A 210 2.31 -9.60 -4.11
CA ILE A 210 3.58 -9.38 -3.41
C ILE A 210 3.87 -10.57 -2.48
N PRO A 211 4.98 -11.32 -2.68
CA PRO A 211 5.38 -12.40 -1.79
C PRO A 211 5.60 -11.91 -0.35
N ARG A 212 5.30 -12.78 0.62
CA ARG A 212 5.36 -12.44 2.05
C ARG A 212 6.74 -11.96 2.53
N GLU A 213 7.81 -12.41 1.91
CA GLU A 213 9.18 -11.98 2.19
C GLU A 213 9.49 -10.57 1.67
N ARG A 214 8.65 -10.02 0.80
CA ARG A 214 8.76 -8.64 0.29
C ARG A 214 7.87 -7.66 1.07
N VAL A 215 7.32 -8.08 2.20
CA VAL A 215 6.60 -7.20 3.13
C VAL A 215 7.57 -6.72 4.20
N ILE A 216 7.84 -5.41 4.19
CA ILE A 216 8.58 -4.65 5.19
C ILE A 216 7.53 -3.91 6.03
N GLY A 217 7.70 -3.87 7.35
CA GLY A 217 6.75 -3.20 8.23
C GLY A 217 7.17 -3.30 9.68
N SER A 218 6.45 -2.60 10.53
CA SER A 218 6.65 -2.65 11.97
C SER A 218 6.54 -4.07 12.50
N SER A 219 7.30 -4.38 13.54
CA SER A 219 7.30 -5.70 14.16
C SER A 219 7.48 -5.64 15.67
N VAL A 220 6.99 -6.65 16.35
CA VAL A 220 7.27 -6.91 17.75
C VAL A 220 8.38 -7.94 17.87
N SER A 221 9.11 -7.90 18.99
CA SER A 221 10.16 -8.88 19.29
C SER A 221 9.56 -10.28 19.42
N LEU A 222 10.31 -11.26 18.93
CA LEU A 222 9.97 -12.68 19.00
C LEU A 222 10.91 -13.40 19.94
N VAL A 223 10.43 -14.47 20.55
CA VAL A 223 11.24 -15.39 21.34
C VAL A 223 11.00 -16.82 20.87
N TRP A 224 12.08 -17.59 20.73
CA TRP A 224 11.99 -19.03 20.52
C TRP A 224 11.57 -19.72 21.80
N LYS A 225 10.46 -20.44 21.79
CA LYS A 225 9.93 -21.16 22.95
C LYS A 225 9.20 -22.42 22.51
N ASP A 226 9.52 -23.56 23.12
CA ASP A 226 8.82 -24.85 22.94
C ASP A 226 8.59 -25.26 21.46
N GLY A 227 9.58 -24.97 20.60
CA GLY A 227 9.53 -25.37 19.17
C GLY A 227 8.83 -24.37 18.26
N THR A 228 8.44 -23.18 18.75
CA THR A 228 7.78 -22.13 17.96
C THR A 228 8.33 -20.74 18.29
N LEU A 229 7.93 -19.73 17.48
CA LEU A 229 8.18 -18.32 17.75
C LEU A 229 6.94 -17.70 18.43
N VAL A 230 7.18 -16.95 19.49
CA VAL A 230 6.12 -16.32 20.31
C VAL A 230 6.34 -14.81 20.36
N HIS A 231 5.27 -14.03 20.20
CA HIS A 231 5.29 -12.58 20.30
C HIS A 231 5.58 -12.12 21.73
N LYS A 232 6.48 -11.15 21.88
CA LYS A 232 6.74 -10.43 23.13
C LYS A 232 5.94 -9.11 23.15
N ALA A 233 5.69 -8.58 24.34
CA ALA A 233 5.14 -7.22 24.52
C ALA A 233 6.26 -6.16 24.39
N GLU A 234 6.99 -6.17 23.27
CA GLU A 234 8.17 -5.35 23.05
C GLU A 234 8.30 -5.01 21.58
N VAL A 235 8.48 -3.73 21.23
CA VAL A 235 8.74 -3.29 19.86
C VAL A 235 10.11 -3.81 19.42
N ASP A 236 10.17 -4.41 18.25
CA ASP A 236 11.41 -4.72 17.54
C ASP A 236 11.74 -3.59 16.56
N VAL A 237 10.78 -3.24 15.70
CA VAL A 237 10.90 -2.18 14.70
C VAL A 237 9.61 -1.38 14.63
N LEU A 238 9.72 -0.05 14.52
CA LEU A 238 8.66 0.84 14.07
C LEU A 238 9.09 1.38 12.69
N ASP A 239 8.48 0.86 11.62
CA ASP A 239 8.85 1.16 10.23
C ASP A 239 8.09 2.37 9.70
N ASP A 240 8.31 3.54 10.31
CA ASP A 240 7.68 4.79 9.88
C ASP A 240 8.70 5.92 9.75
N GLY A 241 8.38 6.90 8.91
CA GLY A 241 9.22 8.06 8.68
C GLY A 241 10.66 7.69 8.27
N PRO A 242 11.68 8.21 8.98
CA PRO A 242 13.09 7.98 8.67
C PRO A 242 13.53 6.52 8.72
N GLU A 243 12.79 5.66 9.39
CA GLU A 243 13.10 4.24 9.49
C GLU A 243 12.78 3.50 8.19
N LYS A 244 11.77 3.91 7.40
CA LYS A 244 11.40 3.25 6.13
C LYS A 244 12.60 3.06 5.19
N PRO A 245 13.39 4.08 4.82
CA PRO A 245 14.57 3.87 3.96
C PRO A 245 15.62 2.94 4.57
N VAL A 246 15.79 2.93 5.90
CA VAL A 246 16.73 2.04 6.59
C VAL A 246 16.27 0.58 6.43
N ARG A 247 14.98 0.31 6.61
CA ARG A 247 14.42 -1.05 6.48
C ARG A 247 14.37 -1.50 5.02
N ILE A 248 14.04 -0.61 4.09
CA ILE A 248 14.13 -0.89 2.67
C ILE A 248 15.56 -1.31 2.32
N TRP A 249 16.56 -0.51 2.68
CA TRP A 249 17.95 -0.85 2.41
C TRP A 249 18.38 -2.18 3.05
N SER A 250 18.05 -2.39 4.32
CA SER A 250 18.44 -3.61 5.03
C SER A 250 17.80 -4.88 4.45
N ARG A 251 16.61 -4.75 3.86
CA ARG A 251 15.88 -5.87 3.26
C ARG A 251 16.24 -6.12 1.80
N VAL A 252 16.37 -5.04 1.02
CA VAL A 252 16.52 -5.11 -0.44
C VAL A 252 17.99 -5.02 -0.87
N GLY A 253 18.81 -4.27 -0.13
CA GLY A 253 20.21 -4.00 -0.49
C GLY A 253 20.37 -3.08 -1.71
N ARG A 254 19.28 -2.47 -2.17
CA ARG A 254 19.22 -1.56 -3.31
C ARG A 254 18.34 -0.38 -3.02
N ARG A 255 18.62 0.75 -3.67
CA ARG A 255 17.76 1.93 -3.64
C ARG A 255 16.63 1.74 -4.65
N PRO A 256 15.36 1.93 -4.26
CA PRO A 256 14.24 1.85 -5.20
C PRO A 256 14.36 2.88 -6.33
N ILE A 257 13.75 2.60 -7.46
CA ILE A 257 13.56 3.57 -8.56
C ILE A 257 12.11 4.03 -8.69
N LEU A 258 11.19 3.40 -7.95
CA LEU A 258 9.80 3.83 -7.83
C LEU A 258 9.38 3.76 -6.37
N ALA A 259 8.71 4.80 -5.88
CA ALA A 259 8.08 4.82 -4.56
C ALA A 259 6.71 5.47 -4.60
N VAL A 260 5.76 4.92 -3.85
CA VAL A 260 4.41 5.45 -3.70
C VAL A 260 4.04 5.48 -2.22
N GLY A 261 3.50 6.62 -1.78
CA GLY A 261 2.99 6.82 -0.43
C GLY A 261 1.81 7.79 -0.43
N ASN A 262 1.31 8.16 0.75
CA ASN A 262 0.19 9.10 0.88
C ASN A 262 0.32 10.07 2.04
N THR A 263 1.32 9.91 2.93
CA THR A 263 1.45 10.71 4.16
C THR A 263 2.84 11.33 4.34
N ASN A 264 2.96 12.19 5.36
CA ASN A 264 4.25 12.76 5.77
C ASN A 264 5.25 11.69 6.22
N GLY A 265 4.78 10.55 6.73
CA GLY A 265 5.61 9.39 7.07
C GLY A 265 6.34 8.76 5.88
N ASP A 266 5.86 9.02 4.65
CA ASP A 266 6.44 8.48 3.42
C ASP A 266 7.53 9.38 2.82
N ILE A 267 7.63 10.63 3.27
CA ILE A 267 8.62 11.60 2.75
C ILE A 267 10.02 11.01 2.69
N PRO A 268 10.57 10.39 3.74
CA PRO A 268 11.91 9.82 3.70
C PRO A 268 12.06 8.69 2.67
N MET A 269 11.05 7.85 2.48
CA MET A 269 11.05 6.80 1.47
C MET A 269 11.01 7.38 0.05
N LEU A 270 10.17 8.39 -0.19
CA LEU A 270 10.08 9.08 -1.47
C LEU A 270 11.40 9.81 -1.80
N GLN A 271 12.01 10.49 -0.83
CA GLN A 271 13.31 11.13 -0.99
C GLN A 271 14.44 10.11 -1.22
N PHE A 272 14.42 8.98 -0.51
CA PHE A 272 15.41 7.92 -0.68
C PHE A 272 15.40 7.31 -2.09
N THR A 273 14.27 7.36 -2.78
CA THR A 273 14.11 6.85 -4.15
C THR A 273 14.79 7.75 -5.18
N GLU A 274 15.06 9.02 -4.84
CA GLU A 274 15.76 9.94 -5.73
C GLU A 274 17.22 9.53 -5.94
N GLN A 275 17.64 9.45 -7.20
CA GLN A 275 19.01 9.15 -7.59
C GLN A 275 19.46 10.14 -8.69
N PRO A 276 20.63 10.79 -8.52
CA PRO A 276 21.11 11.79 -9.50
C PRO A 276 21.34 11.22 -10.90
N ASP A 277 21.75 9.94 -10.98
CA ASP A 277 22.22 9.31 -12.22
C ASP A 277 21.24 8.29 -12.79
N ARG A 278 20.03 8.17 -12.22
CA ARG A 278 19.01 7.21 -12.68
C ARG A 278 17.63 7.83 -12.67
N PRO A 279 16.78 7.51 -13.66
CA PRO A 279 15.37 7.87 -13.61
C PRO A 279 14.70 7.31 -12.35
N SER A 280 13.85 8.09 -11.72
CA SER A 280 13.03 7.64 -10.60
C SER A 280 11.62 8.24 -10.67
N LEU A 281 10.61 7.47 -10.26
CA LEU A 281 9.23 7.93 -10.17
C LEU A 281 8.79 7.94 -8.69
N ARG A 282 8.34 9.08 -8.22
CA ARG A 282 7.83 9.30 -6.87
C ARG A 282 6.39 9.75 -6.97
N MET A 283 5.49 9.03 -6.32
CA MET A 283 4.06 9.26 -6.42
C MET A 283 3.46 9.44 -5.03
N LEU A 284 2.52 10.38 -4.92
CA LEU A 284 1.78 10.66 -3.68
C LEU A 284 0.29 10.55 -3.96
N VAL A 285 -0.40 9.62 -3.30
CA VAL A 285 -1.86 9.45 -3.42
C VAL A 285 -2.55 10.56 -2.63
N LEU A 286 -3.44 11.29 -3.30
CA LEU A 286 -4.29 12.33 -2.72
C LEU A 286 -5.70 11.80 -2.53
N HIS A 287 -6.16 11.78 -1.29
CA HIS A 287 -7.52 11.38 -0.92
C HIS A 287 -8.48 12.55 -1.05
N ASP A 288 -9.12 12.69 -2.22
CA ASP A 288 -9.98 13.83 -2.61
C ASP A 288 -11.35 13.41 -3.17
N ASP A 289 -11.78 12.16 -2.90
CA ASP A 289 -13.04 11.61 -3.41
C ASP A 289 -13.99 11.12 -2.32
N PRO A 290 -14.74 12.01 -1.68
CA PRO A 290 -15.67 11.64 -0.61
C PRO A 290 -16.87 10.81 -1.11
N ALA A 291 -17.07 10.72 -2.43
CA ALA A 291 -18.18 9.97 -3.00
C ALA A 291 -17.87 8.47 -3.16
N ARG A 292 -16.62 8.13 -3.45
CA ARG A 292 -16.19 6.75 -3.72
C ARG A 292 -15.29 6.18 -2.63
N GLU A 293 -14.59 7.04 -1.89
CA GLU A 293 -13.66 6.69 -0.82
C GLU A 293 -13.80 7.67 0.34
N PHE A 294 -12.78 8.45 0.68
CA PHE A 294 -12.77 9.47 1.72
C PHE A 294 -12.06 10.74 1.20
N ASP A 295 -12.31 11.87 1.88
CA ASP A 295 -11.66 13.16 1.59
C ASP A 295 -10.89 13.60 2.84
N TYR A 296 -9.56 13.60 2.76
CA TYR A 296 -8.69 14.03 3.85
C TYR A 296 -7.29 14.34 3.34
N VAL A 297 -6.65 15.32 3.98
CA VAL A 297 -5.25 15.70 3.78
C VAL A 297 -4.47 15.71 5.09
N THR A 298 -5.13 15.50 6.21
CA THR A 298 -4.50 15.48 7.52
C THR A 298 -3.41 14.42 7.59
N GLY A 299 -2.19 14.84 7.89
CA GLY A 299 -0.99 13.98 7.91
C GLY A 299 -0.28 13.87 6.55
N ALA A 300 -0.73 14.60 5.51
CA ALA A 300 -0.11 14.64 4.18
C ALA A 300 0.35 16.05 3.77
N GLU A 301 0.13 17.07 4.62
CA GLU A 301 0.31 18.47 4.25
C GLU A 301 1.74 18.76 3.79
N GLN A 302 2.74 18.31 4.52
CA GLN A 302 4.15 18.49 4.17
C GLN A 302 4.53 17.67 2.93
N ALA A 303 4.00 16.46 2.78
CA ALA A 303 4.27 15.61 1.62
C ALA A 303 3.70 16.25 0.34
N LEU A 304 2.50 16.84 0.40
CA LEU A 304 1.90 17.57 -0.73
C LEU A 304 2.69 18.83 -1.11
N GLU A 305 3.18 19.58 -0.13
CA GLU A 305 4.06 20.73 -0.37
C GLU A 305 5.35 20.28 -1.07
N LEU A 306 6.01 19.26 -0.55
CA LEU A 306 7.24 18.71 -1.11
C LEU A 306 7.02 18.07 -2.48
N ALA A 307 5.86 17.49 -2.75
CA ALA A 307 5.51 16.97 -4.07
C ALA A 307 5.55 18.08 -5.12
N GLY A 308 4.99 19.26 -4.82
CA GLY A 308 5.05 20.42 -5.70
C GLY A 308 6.46 20.97 -5.91
N ILE A 309 7.29 20.99 -4.86
CA ILE A 309 8.68 21.50 -4.91
C ILE A 309 9.58 20.52 -5.70
N ASN A 310 9.46 19.23 -5.46
CA ASN A 310 10.36 18.20 -6.00
C ASN A 310 9.82 17.52 -7.27
N GLY A 311 8.67 17.95 -7.80
CA GLY A 311 8.08 17.38 -9.01
C GLY A 311 7.62 15.95 -8.83
N TRP A 312 7.13 15.56 -7.65
CA TRP A 312 6.51 14.26 -7.46
C TRP A 312 5.14 14.23 -8.14
N THR A 313 4.73 13.07 -8.64
CA THR A 313 3.42 12.89 -9.24
C THR A 313 2.37 12.76 -8.14
N VAL A 314 1.51 13.76 -8.01
CA VAL A 314 0.32 13.66 -7.13
C VAL A 314 -0.77 12.94 -7.89
N VAL A 315 -1.27 11.85 -7.31
CA VAL A 315 -2.33 11.00 -7.88
C VAL A 315 -3.64 11.32 -7.17
N SER A 316 -4.56 11.98 -7.86
CA SER A 316 -5.91 12.26 -7.35
C SER A 316 -6.79 11.02 -7.49
N ILE A 317 -7.33 10.52 -6.39
CA ILE A 317 -8.31 9.42 -6.44
C ILE A 317 -9.52 9.81 -7.29
N LYS A 318 -9.96 11.06 -7.18
CA LYS A 318 -11.12 11.58 -7.89
C LYS A 318 -10.89 11.68 -9.40
N ASP A 319 -9.76 12.25 -9.82
CA ASP A 319 -9.53 12.63 -11.19
C ASP A 319 -8.73 11.58 -11.97
N ASP A 320 -7.79 10.86 -11.33
CA ASP A 320 -6.92 9.90 -12.01
C ASP A 320 -7.47 8.46 -12.00
N TRP A 321 -8.36 8.10 -11.08
CA TRP A 321 -8.89 6.74 -10.98
C TRP A 321 -10.27 6.59 -11.58
N ALA A 322 -10.44 5.68 -12.54
CA ALA A 322 -11.72 5.34 -13.15
C ALA A 322 -12.58 4.49 -12.20
N THR A 323 -11.95 3.56 -11.47
CA THR A 323 -12.53 2.81 -10.36
C THR A 323 -11.63 2.93 -9.13
N VAL A 324 -12.16 2.69 -7.92
CA VAL A 324 -11.37 2.75 -6.69
C VAL A 324 -11.10 1.35 -6.17
N PHE A 325 -12.14 0.49 -6.15
CA PHE A 325 -12.09 -0.85 -5.57
C PHE A 325 -12.60 -1.90 -6.53
#